data_d4f0f570a62e0bd096910417683cf420
#
_entry.id   d4f0f570a62e0bd096910417683cf420
#
_cell.length_a   1.000
_cell.length_b   1.000
_cell.length_c   1.000
_cell.angle_alpha   90.00
_cell.angle_beta   90.00
_cell.angle_gamma   90.00
#
_symmetry.space_group_name_H-M   'P 1'
#
loop_
_entity.id
_entity.type
_entity.pdbx_description
1 polymer ?
#
loop_
_entity_poly.entity_id
_entity_poly.type
_entity_poly.pdbx_seq_one_letter_code
_entity_poly.pdbx_strand_id
1 'polypeptide(L)'
;ETVLNQAHLLWKRLMYVSALPFILTILPSLAEDAGARYNTPYDVSLGERYFERQCSRCHGFDAKGNDETGAPDLTGRLNRASNEVGIFNVIRNGVPGTAMLPVDSDLPDTQVWQLVAYIESLRYDPNSVQLDGSADSGLALFQGKGECASCHMVRGNGGRLGPDLSRVGESTRPEDLMVAITNPHEDVDPRWWTLEITGPDGITRSGFRMGEDSFSV
;
A
#
# COMPACT_ATOMS: atom_id res chain seq x y z
N GLU A 1 35.19 43.33 -54.21
CA GLU A 1 34.84 41.87 -54.24
C GLU A 1 35.46 41.02 -53.15
N THR A 2 36.45 41.54 -52.37
CA THR A 2 37.17 40.73 -51.37
C THR A 2 36.64 40.83 -49.93
N VAL A 3 35.75 41.75 -49.62
CA VAL A 3 35.25 41.99 -48.25
C VAL A 3 33.96 41.19 -47.93
N LEU A 4 33.16 40.89 -48.95
CA LEU A 4 31.93 40.13 -48.78
C LEU A 4 32.12 38.61 -48.58
N ASN A 5 33.27 38.07 -48.95
CA ASN A 5 33.55 36.66 -48.85
C ASN A 5 34.08 36.22 -47.47
N GLN A 6 34.61 37.18 -46.69
CA GLN A 6 35.08 36.86 -45.32
C GLN A 6 33.96 36.85 -44.29
N ALA A 7 32.90 37.59 -44.48
CA ALA A 7 31.74 37.59 -43.59
C ALA A 7 30.95 36.29 -43.65
N HIS A 8 30.90 35.66 -44.83
CA HIS A 8 30.16 34.36 -45.02
C HIS A 8 30.89 33.16 -44.41
N LEU A 9 32.20 33.23 -44.26
CA LEU A 9 32.99 32.17 -43.62
C LEU A 9 32.99 32.27 -42.08
N LEU A 10 32.87 33.44 -41.53
CA LEU A 10 32.74 33.65 -40.09
C LEU A 10 31.36 33.25 -39.55
N TRP A 11 30.30 33.46 -40.33
CA TRP A 11 28.95 33.04 -39.90
C TRP A 11 28.74 31.53 -39.94
N LYS A 12 29.38 30.80 -40.88
CA LYS A 12 29.36 29.36 -40.90
C LYS A 12 30.13 28.70 -39.76
N ARG A 13 31.05 29.38 -39.12
CA ARG A 13 31.80 28.89 -37.95
C ARG A 13 31.06 29.14 -36.61
N LEU A 14 30.13 30.09 -36.57
CA LEU A 14 29.37 30.41 -35.35
C LEU A 14 28.13 29.53 -35.14
N MET A 15 27.73 28.79 -36.15
CA MET A 15 26.54 27.88 -36.06
C MET A 15 26.85 26.44 -35.71
N TYR A 16 28.11 26.12 -35.42
CA TYR A 16 28.54 24.78 -35.01
C TYR A 16 28.94 24.66 -33.54
N VAL A 17 28.48 25.62 -32.71
CA VAL A 17 28.71 25.54 -31.27
C VAL A 17 27.41 25.13 -30.60
N SER A 18 27.45 23.88 -30.06
CA SER A 18 26.58 23.34 -29.01
C SER A 18 25.18 22.88 -29.39
N ALA A 19 25.09 21.76 -30.07
CA ALA A 19 24.14 20.76 -29.68
C ALA A 19 24.88 19.66 -28.84
N LEU A 20 25.36 20.04 -27.66
CA LEU A 20 25.65 19.07 -26.63
C LEU A 20 24.29 18.52 -26.17
N PRO A 21 24.03 17.20 -26.29
CA PRO A 21 22.85 16.62 -25.68
C PRO A 21 22.97 16.89 -24.17
N PHE A 22 22.03 17.63 -23.62
CA PHE A 22 21.82 17.70 -22.18
C PHE A 22 21.42 16.28 -21.78
N ILE A 23 22.42 15.46 -21.48
CA ILE A 23 22.20 14.17 -20.81
C ILE A 23 21.69 14.57 -19.42
N LEU A 24 20.37 14.63 -19.29
CA LEU A 24 19.70 14.65 -18.02
C LEU A 24 20.02 13.31 -17.34
N THR A 25 21.16 13.25 -16.66
CA THR A 25 21.45 12.16 -15.75
C THR A 25 20.43 12.26 -14.65
N ILE A 26 19.38 11.42 -14.74
CA ILE A 26 18.47 11.16 -13.63
C ILE A 26 19.36 10.50 -12.58
N LEU A 27 19.89 11.30 -11.65
CA LEU A 27 20.53 10.78 -10.46
C LEU A 27 19.44 10.00 -9.71
N PRO A 28 19.65 8.70 -9.42
CA PRO A 28 18.71 7.98 -8.55
C PRO A 28 18.59 8.78 -7.25
N SER A 29 17.35 8.91 -6.79
CA SER A 29 17.07 9.63 -5.55
C SER A 29 17.87 8.99 -4.42
N LEU A 30 18.68 9.77 -3.71
CA LEU A 30 19.46 9.30 -2.56
C LEU A 30 18.56 8.68 -1.45
N ALA A 31 17.27 8.92 -1.51
CA ALA A 31 16.29 8.35 -0.59
C ALA A 31 15.98 6.86 -0.85
N GLU A 32 16.00 6.41 -2.13
CA GLU A 32 15.81 4.97 -2.44
C GLU A 32 16.97 4.10 -1.97
N ASP A 33 18.18 4.67 -1.89
CA ASP A 33 19.37 3.95 -1.43
C ASP A 33 19.49 3.93 0.12
N ALA A 34 18.72 4.74 0.83
CA ALA A 34 18.80 4.82 2.28
C ALA A 34 18.19 3.59 2.97
N GLY A 35 17.06 3.07 2.49
CA GLY A 35 16.43 1.86 3.03
C GLY A 35 17.32 0.62 2.89
N ALA A 36 17.94 0.44 1.73
CA ALA A 36 18.84 -0.67 1.46
C ALA A 36 20.08 -0.75 2.38
N ARG A 37 20.44 0.35 3.05
CA ARG A 37 21.59 0.40 4.00
C ARG A 37 21.26 -0.13 5.39
N TYR A 38 20.01 -0.25 5.75
CA TYR A 38 19.55 -0.58 7.10
C TYR A 38 18.69 -1.85 7.14
N ASN A 39 18.96 -2.82 6.27
CA ASN A 39 18.19 -4.06 6.16
C ASN A 39 18.93 -5.31 6.69
N THR A 40 19.99 -5.13 7.46
CA THR A 40 20.70 -6.26 8.07
C THR A 40 19.87 -6.87 9.20
N PRO A 41 20.10 -8.17 9.56
CA PRO A 41 19.44 -8.76 10.74
C PRO A 41 19.67 -7.98 12.04
N TYR A 42 20.79 -7.27 12.13
CA TYR A 42 21.10 -6.41 13.26
C TYR A 42 20.20 -5.16 13.27
N ASP A 43 20.01 -4.52 12.12
CA ASP A 43 19.11 -3.36 12.00
C ASP A 43 17.68 -3.75 12.32
N VAL A 44 17.20 -4.88 11.80
CA VAL A 44 15.89 -5.45 12.11
C VAL A 44 15.74 -5.63 13.63
N SER A 45 16.72 -6.22 14.32
CA SER A 45 16.66 -6.42 15.76
C SER A 45 16.68 -5.13 16.57
N LEU A 46 17.32 -4.06 16.07
CA LEU A 46 17.27 -2.74 16.68
C LEU A 46 15.89 -2.09 16.48
N GLY A 47 15.32 -2.19 15.28
CA GLY A 47 13.99 -1.73 14.96
C GLY A 47 12.93 -2.41 15.82
N GLU A 48 13.00 -3.75 15.98
CA GLU A 48 12.12 -4.54 16.83
C GLU A 48 12.09 -4.01 18.27
N ARG A 49 13.27 -3.84 18.90
CA ARG A 49 13.36 -3.33 20.26
C ARG A 49 12.79 -1.92 20.42
N TYR A 50 12.91 -1.09 19.40
CA TYR A 50 12.31 0.23 19.42
C TYR A 50 10.80 0.14 19.26
N PHE A 51 10.33 -0.69 18.33
CA PHE A 51 8.91 -0.96 18.09
C PHE A 51 8.21 -1.45 19.36
N GLU A 52 8.76 -2.44 20.01
CA GLU A 52 8.21 -2.98 21.27
C GLU A 52 8.01 -1.92 22.34
N ARG A 53 8.93 -0.97 22.47
CA ARG A 53 8.87 0.07 23.52
C ARG A 53 7.95 1.23 23.18
N GLN A 54 7.83 1.60 21.91
CA GLN A 54 7.18 2.84 21.51
C GLN A 54 5.92 2.64 20.67
N CYS A 55 5.87 1.57 19.86
CA CYS A 55 4.85 1.38 18.83
C CYS A 55 3.83 0.30 19.21
N SER A 56 4.27 -0.75 19.93
CA SER A 56 3.44 -1.92 20.28
C SER A 56 2.20 -1.56 21.10
N ARG A 57 2.24 -0.46 21.86
CA ARG A 57 1.10 0.03 22.63
C ARG A 57 -0.15 0.28 21.80
N CYS A 58 0.04 0.70 20.54
CA CYS A 58 -1.05 0.94 19.60
C CYS A 58 -1.14 -0.17 18.55
N HIS A 59 0.00 -0.66 18.04
CA HIS A 59 0.04 -1.62 16.94
C HIS A 59 0.08 -3.10 17.38
N GLY A 60 0.03 -3.40 18.69
CA GLY A 60 0.21 -4.75 19.21
C GLY A 60 1.68 -5.20 19.20
N PHE A 61 2.04 -6.16 20.06
CA PHE A 61 3.39 -6.75 20.07
C PHE A 61 3.66 -7.61 18.83
N ASP A 62 2.60 -8.14 18.22
CA ASP A 62 2.64 -8.91 16.98
C ASP A 62 2.49 -8.02 15.72
N ALA A 63 2.39 -6.70 15.92
CA ALA A 63 2.20 -5.70 14.88
C ALA A 63 0.91 -5.87 14.04
N LYS A 64 -0.06 -6.67 14.51
CA LYS A 64 -1.35 -6.90 13.81
C LYS A 64 -2.38 -5.79 14.03
N GLY A 65 -1.99 -4.73 14.71
CA GLY A 65 -2.88 -3.62 14.99
C GLY A 65 -3.69 -3.81 16.27
N ASN A 66 -4.64 -2.92 16.48
CA ASN A 66 -5.53 -2.94 17.63
C ASN A 66 -6.80 -2.17 17.31
N ASP A 67 -7.94 -2.84 17.35
CA ASP A 67 -9.26 -2.28 17.04
C ASP A 67 -9.66 -1.15 18.02
N GLU A 68 -9.27 -1.25 19.28
CA GLU A 68 -9.58 -0.22 20.29
C GLU A 68 -8.85 1.10 20.00
N THR A 69 -7.64 1.04 19.45
CA THR A 69 -6.86 2.23 19.08
C THR A 69 -7.06 2.65 17.63
N GLY A 70 -7.65 1.80 16.80
CA GLY A 70 -7.76 1.97 15.36
C GLY A 70 -6.41 1.88 14.64
N ALA A 71 -5.38 1.31 15.29
CA ALA A 71 -4.07 1.11 14.68
C ALA A 71 -4.13 -0.07 13.69
N PRO A 72 -3.65 0.10 12.44
CA PRO A 72 -3.73 -0.93 11.43
C PRO A 72 -2.74 -2.06 11.66
N ASP A 73 -3.04 -3.23 11.07
CA ASP A 73 -2.09 -4.34 10.88
C ASP A 73 -0.91 -3.88 10.00
N LEU A 74 0.30 -4.08 10.50
CA LEU A 74 1.55 -3.73 9.79
C LEU A 74 2.20 -4.93 9.12
N THR A 75 1.68 -6.14 9.31
CA THR A 75 2.22 -7.38 8.72
C THR A 75 1.72 -7.63 7.29
N GLY A 76 0.65 -6.95 6.92
CA GLY A 76 0.01 -7.02 5.61
C GLY A 76 0.27 -5.80 4.74
N ARG A 77 -0.70 -5.46 3.90
CA ARG A 77 -0.63 -4.29 3.02
C ARG A 77 -0.80 -3.00 3.79
N LEU A 78 0.19 -2.12 3.68
CA LEU A 78 0.13 -0.80 4.28
C LEU A 78 -0.64 0.16 3.37
N ASN A 79 -1.79 0.65 3.82
CA ASN A 79 -2.66 1.53 3.03
C ASN A 79 -2.07 2.94 2.78
N ARG A 80 -1.12 3.39 3.62
CA ARG A 80 -0.53 4.73 3.57
C ARG A 80 0.92 4.76 3.12
N ALA A 81 1.52 3.59 2.87
CA ALA A 81 2.89 3.46 2.42
C ALA A 81 3.02 2.27 1.46
N SER A 82 3.54 2.50 0.28
CA SER A 82 3.74 1.46 -0.73
C SER A 82 5.19 0.94 -0.80
N ASN A 83 6.11 1.61 -0.13
CA ASN A 83 7.53 1.30 -0.11
C ASN A 83 8.19 1.81 1.18
N GLU A 84 9.46 1.47 1.37
CA GLU A 84 10.27 1.82 2.55
C GLU A 84 10.29 3.33 2.83
N VAL A 85 10.44 4.16 1.79
CA VAL A 85 10.41 5.63 1.93
C VAL A 85 9.05 6.12 2.41
N GLY A 86 7.97 5.51 1.92
CA GLY A 86 6.62 5.79 2.38
C GLY A 86 6.44 5.45 3.87
N ILE A 87 6.94 4.29 4.31
CA ILE A 87 6.91 3.87 5.73
C ILE A 87 7.72 4.84 6.57
N PHE A 88 8.94 5.19 6.14
CA PHE A 88 9.78 6.17 6.80
C PHE A 88 9.04 7.51 7.00
N ASN A 89 8.42 8.02 5.95
CA ASN A 89 7.68 9.28 6.00
C ASN A 89 6.47 9.21 6.94
N VAL A 90 5.74 8.10 6.97
CA VAL A 90 4.61 7.89 7.89
C VAL A 90 5.11 7.89 9.34
N ILE A 91 6.21 7.21 9.63
CA ILE A 91 6.79 7.18 10.99
C ILE A 91 7.28 8.57 11.38
N ARG A 92 8.04 9.23 10.50
CA ARG A 92 8.67 10.52 10.78
C ARG A 92 7.66 11.65 10.98
N ASN A 93 6.59 11.67 10.16
CA ASN A 93 5.65 12.78 10.12
C ASN A 93 4.32 12.47 10.82
N GLY A 94 4.10 11.21 11.22
CA GLY A 94 2.80 10.75 11.69
C GLY A 94 1.74 10.76 10.58
N VAL A 95 0.49 10.60 10.98
CA VAL A 95 -0.67 10.64 10.08
C VAL A 95 -1.64 11.72 10.54
N PRO A 96 -1.73 12.85 9.84
CA PRO A 96 -2.62 13.95 10.21
C PRO A 96 -4.06 13.50 10.40
N GLY A 97 -4.69 13.96 11.50
CA GLY A 97 -6.09 13.64 11.83
C GLY A 97 -6.28 12.26 12.45
N THR A 98 -5.20 11.58 12.85
CA THR A 98 -5.25 10.28 13.53
C THR A 98 -4.45 10.30 14.84
N ALA A 99 -4.52 9.20 15.60
CA ALA A 99 -3.70 9.00 16.80
C ALA A 99 -2.23 8.67 16.50
N MET A 100 -1.87 8.41 15.25
CA MET A 100 -0.49 8.17 14.83
C MET A 100 0.29 9.50 14.79
N LEU A 101 0.90 9.84 15.91
CA LEU A 101 1.74 11.04 16.04
C LEU A 101 3.12 10.82 15.39
N PRO A 102 3.80 11.90 14.96
CA PRO A 102 5.19 11.82 14.53
C PRO A 102 6.07 11.30 15.68
N VAL A 103 7.12 10.56 15.32
CA VAL A 103 8.16 10.22 16.30
C VAL A 103 8.94 11.47 16.71
N ASP A 104 9.60 11.39 17.86
CA ASP A 104 10.43 12.48 18.38
C ASP A 104 11.37 13.03 17.29
N SER A 105 11.43 14.35 17.15
CA SER A 105 12.31 15.04 16.20
C SER A 105 13.79 14.72 16.43
N ASP A 106 14.17 14.44 17.67
CA ASP A 106 15.54 14.12 18.06
C ASP A 106 15.91 12.65 17.79
N LEU A 107 14.92 11.81 17.40
CA LEU A 107 15.18 10.43 17.00
C LEU A 107 16.00 10.43 15.69
N PRO A 108 17.22 9.86 15.67
CA PRO A 108 18.04 9.82 14.47
C PRO A 108 17.34 9.07 13.32
N ASP A 109 17.51 9.52 12.08
CA ASP A 109 16.98 8.87 10.89
C ASP A 109 17.42 7.41 10.76
N THR A 110 18.63 7.09 11.22
CA THR A 110 19.12 5.70 11.32
C THR A 110 18.15 4.81 12.09
N GLN A 111 17.64 5.28 13.23
CA GLN A 111 16.71 4.48 14.05
C GLN A 111 15.33 4.39 13.38
N VAL A 112 14.91 5.41 12.65
CA VAL A 112 13.68 5.33 11.85
C VAL A 112 13.83 4.33 10.72
N TRP A 113 14.98 4.29 10.04
CA TRP A 113 15.26 3.28 9.01
C TRP A 113 15.34 1.86 9.59
N GLN A 114 15.84 1.69 10.79
CA GLN A 114 15.82 0.40 11.51
C GLN A 114 14.38 -0.04 11.84
N LEU A 115 13.50 0.89 12.20
CA LEU A 115 12.07 0.62 12.34
C LEU A 115 11.44 0.21 11.01
N VAL A 116 11.78 0.89 9.90
CA VAL A 116 11.34 0.51 8.56
C VAL A 116 11.78 -0.91 8.23
N ALA A 117 13.05 -1.25 8.48
CA ALA A 117 13.58 -2.60 8.25
C ALA A 117 12.82 -3.67 9.06
N TYR A 118 12.49 -3.38 10.32
CA TYR A 118 11.68 -4.28 11.13
C TYR A 118 10.28 -4.45 10.56
N ILE A 119 9.58 -3.37 10.24
CA ILE A 119 8.22 -3.42 9.66
C ILE A 119 8.23 -4.18 8.32
N GLU A 120 9.22 -3.94 7.46
CA GLU A 120 9.36 -4.69 6.21
C GLU A 120 9.62 -6.20 6.47
N SER A 121 10.36 -6.54 7.53
CA SER A 121 10.62 -7.95 7.89
C SER A 121 9.37 -8.69 8.38
N LEU A 122 8.35 -7.97 8.85
CA LEU A 122 7.07 -8.53 9.27
C LEU A 122 6.12 -8.80 8.11
N ARG A 123 6.38 -8.19 6.96
CA ARG A 123 5.45 -8.24 5.83
C ARG A 123 5.44 -9.62 5.19
N TYR A 124 4.24 -10.01 4.82
CA TYR A 124 4.02 -11.26 4.09
C TYR A 124 4.71 -11.24 2.71
N ASP A 125 5.54 -12.26 2.45
CA ASP A 125 6.09 -12.52 1.11
C ASP A 125 5.24 -13.59 0.41
N PRO A 126 4.43 -13.23 -0.60
CA PRO A 126 3.60 -14.19 -1.31
C PRO A 126 4.40 -15.26 -2.06
N ASN A 127 5.69 -15.01 -2.35
CA ASN A 127 6.56 -15.97 -3.03
C ASN A 127 7.10 -17.05 -2.08
N SER A 128 7.02 -16.83 -0.76
CA SER A 128 7.48 -17.80 0.24
C SER A 128 6.49 -18.94 0.50
N VAL A 129 5.25 -18.84 -0.02
CA VAL A 129 4.18 -19.79 0.24
C VAL A 129 3.89 -20.67 -0.97
N GLN A 130 3.91 -21.98 -0.76
CA GLN A 130 3.37 -22.96 -1.71
C GLN A 130 1.91 -23.23 -1.41
N LEU A 131 1.06 -23.09 -2.42
CA LEU A 131 -0.36 -23.40 -2.35
C LEU A 131 -0.62 -24.70 -3.12
N ASP A 132 -1.28 -25.67 -2.51
CA ASP A 132 -1.65 -26.95 -3.14
C ASP A 132 -2.85 -26.83 -4.10
N GLY A 133 -3.43 -25.63 -4.20
CA GLY A 133 -4.61 -25.34 -5.02
C GLY A 133 -4.28 -25.08 -6.50
N SER A 134 -5.29 -25.26 -7.34
CA SER A 134 -5.25 -24.87 -8.76
C SER A 134 -5.86 -23.48 -8.96
N ALA A 135 -5.10 -22.55 -9.55
CA ALA A 135 -5.59 -21.22 -9.87
C ALA A 135 -6.78 -21.25 -10.85
N ASP A 136 -6.77 -22.16 -11.83
CA ASP A 136 -7.87 -22.31 -12.80
C ASP A 136 -9.14 -22.80 -12.12
N SER A 137 -9.03 -23.77 -11.20
CA SER A 137 -10.16 -24.26 -10.41
C SER A 137 -10.71 -23.17 -9.49
N GLY A 138 -9.82 -22.38 -8.88
CA GLY A 138 -10.19 -21.22 -8.05
C GLY A 138 -10.93 -20.16 -8.86
N LEU A 139 -10.44 -19.85 -10.05
CA LEU A 139 -11.09 -18.90 -10.96
C LEU A 139 -12.49 -19.37 -11.40
N ALA A 140 -12.62 -20.67 -11.72
CA ALA A 140 -13.91 -21.26 -12.06
C ALA A 140 -14.91 -21.18 -10.90
N LEU A 141 -14.47 -21.40 -9.68
CA LEU A 141 -15.30 -21.23 -8.48
C LEU A 141 -15.68 -19.76 -8.26
N PHE A 142 -14.72 -18.85 -8.38
CA PHE A 142 -14.92 -17.41 -8.20
C PHE A 142 -15.96 -16.84 -9.19
N GLN A 143 -15.87 -17.24 -10.46
CA GLN A 143 -16.76 -16.78 -11.52
C GLN A 143 -18.10 -17.52 -11.58
N GLY A 144 -18.13 -18.77 -11.09
CA GLY A 144 -19.27 -19.68 -11.18
C GLY A 144 -19.95 -19.89 -9.84
N LYS A 145 -19.83 -21.09 -9.29
CA LYS A 145 -20.58 -21.56 -8.12
C LYS A 145 -20.41 -20.70 -6.87
N GLY A 146 -19.25 -20.02 -6.72
CA GLY A 146 -19.00 -19.14 -5.58
C GLY A 146 -19.66 -17.78 -5.69
N GLU A 147 -20.13 -17.39 -6.90
CA GLU A 147 -20.77 -16.10 -7.19
C GLU A 147 -19.98 -14.86 -6.78
N CYS A 148 -18.68 -15.02 -6.43
CA CYS A 148 -17.83 -13.93 -5.92
C CYS A 148 -17.68 -12.81 -6.96
N ALA A 149 -17.64 -13.16 -8.25
CA ALA A 149 -17.53 -12.22 -9.35
C ALA A 149 -18.78 -11.32 -9.53
N SER A 150 -19.89 -11.58 -8.86
CA SER A 150 -21.04 -10.69 -8.86
C SER A 150 -20.75 -9.36 -8.15
N CYS A 151 -19.90 -9.40 -7.12
CA CYS A 151 -19.53 -8.27 -6.31
C CYS A 151 -18.06 -7.84 -6.51
N HIS A 152 -17.15 -8.80 -6.63
CA HIS A 152 -15.71 -8.54 -6.68
C HIS A 152 -15.14 -8.59 -8.08
N MET A 153 -14.13 -7.76 -8.31
CA MET A 153 -13.35 -7.73 -9.55
C MET A 153 -12.02 -8.45 -9.36
N VAL A 154 -11.60 -9.21 -10.38
CA VAL A 154 -10.23 -9.73 -10.53
C VAL A 154 -9.74 -9.44 -11.94
N ARG A 155 -8.62 -8.73 -12.07
CA ARG A 155 -7.98 -8.36 -13.35
C ARG A 155 -8.95 -7.72 -14.34
N GLY A 156 -9.78 -6.82 -13.84
CA GLY A 156 -10.76 -6.08 -14.65
C GLY A 156 -12.04 -6.84 -14.97
N ASN A 157 -12.20 -8.10 -14.53
CA ASN A 157 -13.39 -8.92 -14.73
C ASN A 157 -14.16 -9.09 -13.43
N GLY A 158 -15.47 -8.85 -13.45
CA GLY A 158 -16.35 -9.00 -12.29
C GLY A 158 -17.05 -7.71 -11.87
N GLY A 159 -17.73 -7.77 -10.74
CA GLY A 159 -18.50 -6.68 -10.16
C GLY A 159 -17.63 -5.63 -9.49
N ARG A 160 -18.27 -4.50 -9.14
CA ARG A 160 -17.62 -3.36 -8.46
C ARG A 160 -18.31 -3.00 -7.14
N LEU A 161 -19.17 -3.87 -6.64
CA LEU A 161 -19.85 -3.66 -5.37
C LEU A 161 -18.93 -3.94 -4.18
N GLY A 162 -18.01 -4.92 -4.34
CA GLY A 162 -16.98 -5.24 -3.37
C GLY A 162 -15.61 -4.69 -3.79
N PRO A 163 -14.60 -4.80 -2.90
CA PRO A 163 -13.21 -4.46 -3.20
C PRO A 163 -12.67 -5.22 -4.42
N ASP A 164 -11.76 -4.57 -5.17
CA ASP A 164 -10.96 -5.23 -6.21
C ASP A 164 -9.95 -6.19 -5.57
N LEU A 165 -10.07 -7.49 -5.90
CA LEU A 165 -9.24 -8.56 -5.36
C LEU A 165 -8.05 -8.93 -6.27
N SER A 166 -7.79 -8.15 -7.34
CA SER A 166 -6.72 -8.45 -8.31
C SER A 166 -5.35 -8.65 -7.67
N ARG A 167 -5.11 -8.01 -6.54
CA ARG A 167 -3.82 -8.01 -5.82
C ARG A 167 -3.92 -8.48 -4.37
N VAL A 168 -5.04 -9.05 -3.98
CA VAL A 168 -5.25 -9.47 -2.58
C VAL A 168 -4.20 -10.46 -2.09
N GLY A 169 -3.79 -11.40 -2.95
CA GLY A 169 -2.75 -12.39 -2.63
C GLY A 169 -1.33 -11.84 -2.52
N GLU A 170 -1.09 -10.56 -2.89
CA GLU A 170 0.21 -9.91 -2.70
C GLU A 170 0.40 -9.36 -1.28
N SER A 171 -0.68 -9.28 -0.51
CA SER A 171 -0.68 -8.58 0.77
C SER A 171 -1.45 -9.28 1.88
N THR A 172 -2.16 -10.34 1.58
CA THR A 172 -2.99 -11.08 2.53
C THR A 172 -2.57 -12.54 2.53
N ARG A 173 -2.29 -13.08 3.71
CA ARG A 173 -1.89 -14.47 3.87
C ARG A 173 -3.01 -15.42 3.48
N PRO A 174 -2.69 -16.63 2.96
CA PRO A 174 -3.71 -17.62 2.59
C PRO A 174 -4.65 -18.00 3.73
N GLU A 175 -4.13 -18.09 4.96
CA GLU A 175 -4.91 -18.36 6.16
C GLU A 175 -5.90 -17.25 6.48
N ASP A 176 -5.49 -15.98 6.32
CA ASP A 176 -6.36 -14.82 6.54
C ASP A 176 -7.45 -14.76 5.44
N LEU A 177 -7.09 -15.07 4.19
CA LEU A 177 -8.07 -15.21 3.10
C LEU A 177 -9.05 -16.34 3.35
N MET A 178 -8.59 -17.45 3.94
CA MET A 178 -9.46 -18.56 4.30
C MET A 178 -10.47 -18.14 5.37
N VAL A 179 -10.04 -17.40 6.40
CA VAL A 179 -10.95 -16.85 7.43
C VAL A 179 -11.95 -15.89 6.80
N ALA A 180 -11.51 -14.97 5.95
CA ALA A 180 -12.40 -14.02 5.27
C ALA A 180 -13.48 -14.70 4.41
N ILE A 181 -13.19 -15.90 3.85
CA ILE A 181 -14.15 -16.67 3.06
C ILE A 181 -15.06 -17.53 3.96
N THR A 182 -14.51 -18.18 5.00
CA THR A 182 -15.24 -19.15 5.81
C THR A 182 -15.96 -18.53 7.02
N ASN A 183 -15.48 -17.38 7.49
CA ASN A 183 -16.07 -16.64 8.62
C ASN A 183 -16.11 -15.13 8.35
N PRO A 184 -16.83 -14.69 7.30
CA PRO A 184 -16.79 -13.30 6.84
C PRO A 184 -17.26 -12.28 7.89
N HIS A 185 -18.07 -12.71 8.88
CA HIS A 185 -18.55 -11.80 9.92
C HIS A 185 -17.48 -11.33 10.90
N GLU A 186 -16.35 -12.02 10.99
CA GLU A 186 -15.23 -11.62 11.83
C GLU A 186 -14.29 -10.61 11.12
N ASP A 187 -14.25 -10.64 9.78
CA ASP A 187 -13.25 -9.90 9.02
C ASP A 187 -13.83 -8.82 8.09
N VAL A 188 -15.12 -8.91 7.74
CA VAL A 188 -15.73 -7.91 6.84
C VAL A 188 -16.06 -6.63 7.57
N ASP A 189 -15.40 -5.55 7.17
CA ASP A 189 -15.67 -4.19 7.64
C ASP A 189 -17.17 -3.85 7.54
N PRO A 190 -17.80 -3.32 8.62
CA PRO A 190 -19.22 -2.98 8.65
C PRO A 190 -19.72 -2.12 7.48
N ARG A 191 -18.87 -1.33 6.86
CA ARG A 191 -19.22 -0.55 5.65
C ARG A 191 -19.63 -1.42 4.46
N TRP A 192 -19.24 -2.71 4.45
CA TRP A 192 -19.57 -3.67 3.41
C TRP A 192 -20.74 -4.58 3.78
N TRP A 193 -21.36 -4.37 4.95
CA TRP A 193 -22.52 -5.16 5.35
C TRP A 193 -23.72 -4.82 4.47
N THR A 194 -24.41 -5.87 4.05
CA THR A 194 -25.67 -5.72 3.35
C THR A 194 -26.76 -5.27 4.32
N LEU A 195 -27.49 -4.24 3.93
CA LEU A 195 -28.68 -3.77 4.65
C LEU A 195 -29.95 -4.27 3.97
N GLU A 196 -30.95 -4.60 4.77
CA GLU A 196 -32.32 -4.86 4.30
C GLU A 196 -33.21 -3.71 4.79
N ILE A 197 -33.82 -3.00 3.87
CA ILE A 197 -34.69 -1.86 4.16
C ILE A 197 -36.10 -2.18 3.68
N THR A 198 -37.07 -2.21 4.61
CA THR A 198 -38.50 -2.32 4.26
C THR A 198 -39.08 -0.94 4.13
N GLY A 199 -39.48 -0.57 2.94
CA GLY A 199 -40.11 0.71 2.64
C GLY A 199 -41.56 0.81 3.19
N PRO A 200 -42.19 2.02 3.15
CA PRO A 200 -43.58 2.21 3.50
C PRO A 200 -44.57 1.43 2.63
N ASP A 201 -44.11 1.02 1.44
CA ASP A 201 -44.80 0.15 0.49
C ASP A 201 -44.80 -1.34 0.90
N GLY A 202 -44.14 -1.70 2.02
CA GLY A 202 -43.98 -3.06 2.49
C GLY A 202 -42.97 -3.89 1.70
N ILE A 203 -42.27 -3.29 0.75
CA ILE A 203 -41.28 -3.98 -0.08
C ILE A 203 -39.92 -3.89 0.59
N THR A 204 -39.28 -5.06 0.81
CA THR A 204 -37.90 -5.15 1.29
C THR A 204 -36.94 -5.08 0.12
N ARG A 205 -35.93 -4.21 0.25
CA ARG A 205 -34.83 -4.02 -0.69
C ARG A 205 -33.52 -4.26 0.03
N SER A 206 -32.61 -5.00 -0.60
CA SER A 206 -31.25 -5.22 -0.08
C SER A 206 -30.27 -4.32 -0.80
N GLY A 207 -29.27 -3.82 -0.10
CA GLY A 207 -28.22 -2.96 -0.66
C GLY A 207 -27.06 -2.75 0.29
N PHE A 208 -26.04 -2.04 -0.16
CA PHE A 208 -24.91 -1.64 0.67
C PHE A 208 -25.08 -0.21 1.16
N ARG A 209 -24.62 0.06 2.38
CA ARG A 209 -24.59 1.39 2.95
C ARG A 209 -23.52 2.25 2.25
N MET A 210 -23.94 3.19 1.41
CA MET A 210 -23.03 4.13 0.74
C MET A 210 -22.77 5.40 1.54
N GLY A 211 -23.68 5.76 2.43
CA GLY A 211 -23.59 6.88 3.33
C GLY A 211 -24.78 6.88 4.27
N GLU A 212 -24.66 7.55 5.39
CA GLU A 212 -25.73 7.68 6.38
C GLU A 212 -25.67 9.08 6.98
N ASP A 213 -26.81 9.72 7.05
CA ASP A 213 -27.03 10.95 7.81
C ASP A 213 -28.32 10.85 8.62
N SER A 214 -28.71 11.94 9.28
CA SER A 214 -29.94 11.96 10.13
C SER A 214 -31.22 11.76 9.33
N PHE A 215 -31.18 11.73 8.00
CA PHE A 215 -32.36 11.75 7.12
C PHE A 215 -32.32 10.65 6.05
N SER A 216 -31.16 10.02 5.82
CA SER A 216 -30.98 9.01 4.77
C SER A 216 -29.99 7.93 5.17
N VAL A 217 -30.18 6.72 4.61
CA VAL A 217 -29.27 5.56 4.72
C VAL A 217 -28.83 5.14 3.34
#